data_ecd6fd0077a6d360f30660a03e35fbe4
#
_entry.id   ecd6fd0077a6d360f30660a03e35fbe4
#
_cell.length_a   1.000
_cell.length_b   1.000
_cell.length_c   1.000
_cell.angle_alpha   90.00
_cell.angle_beta   90.00
_cell.angle_gamma   90.00
#
_symmetry.space_group_name_H-M   'P 1'
#
loop_
_entity.id
_entity.type
_entity.pdbx_description
1 polymer ?
#
loop_
_entity_poly.entity_id
_entity_poly.type
_entity_poly.pdbx_seq_one_letter_code
_entity_poly.pdbx_strand_id
1 'polypeptide(L)'
;MPQLEQLEFTRDAVTGRPHLQALYSHWRPNAGLQREDQFSDGTLRLLGLLWSLLEGDSLLLLEEPELSLNVGIVSQLAPLISRMQRNRQRQILVSTHSDALLTEQGIDGREVLLLTPTPEGTEVKVAADIDEVRALLESGFTVGEVVLPRTKPSGAERLSLLK
;
A
#
# COMPACT_ATOMS: atom_id res chain seq x y z
N MET A 1 -7.13 -9.01 -8.21
CA MET A 1 -7.73 -10.19 -7.53
C MET A 1 -8.02 -11.21 -8.61
N PRO A 2 -7.22 -12.26 -8.75
CA PRO A 2 -7.39 -13.21 -9.88
C PRO A 2 -8.68 -14.04 -9.82
N GLN A 3 -9.38 -14.03 -8.69
CA GLN A 3 -10.62 -14.79 -8.49
C GLN A 3 -11.88 -13.93 -8.61
N LEU A 4 -11.77 -12.60 -8.72
CA LEU A 4 -12.89 -11.69 -8.89
C LEU A 4 -13.25 -11.60 -10.37
N GLU A 5 -14.41 -12.10 -10.75
CA GLU A 5 -14.90 -12.10 -12.14
C GLU A 5 -15.75 -10.87 -12.45
N GLN A 6 -16.57 -10.46 -11.48
CA GLN A 6 -17.49 -9.34 -11.64
C GLN A 6 -17.65 -8.59 -10.32
N LEU A 7 -17.78 -7.28 -10.40
CA LEU A 7 -18.13 -6.40 -9.29
C LEU A 7 -19.29 -5.51 -9.75
N GLU A 8 -20.36 -5.50 -9.00
CA GLU A 8 -21.54 -4.74 -9.35
C GLU A 8 -22.20 -4.09 -8.14
N PHE A 9 -22.93 -3.02 -8.42
CA PHE A 9 -23.72 -2.32 -7.43
C PHE A 9 -25.15 -2.85 -7.48
N THR A 10 -25.68 -3.24 -6.33
CA THR A 10 -27.06 -3.71 -6.18
C THR A 10 -27.81 -2.90 -5.12
N ARG A 11 -29.13 -3.03 -5.09
CA ARG A 11 -29.96 -2.49 -4.01
C ARG A 11 -30.75 -3.63 -3.39
N ASP A 12 -30.77 -3.65 -2.07
CA ASP A 12 -31.64 -4.56 -1.33
C ASP A 12 -33.11 -4.27 -1.66
N ALA A 13 -33.85 -5.30 -2.05
CA ALA A 13 -35.23 -5.16 -2.52
C ALA A 13 -36.21 -4.72 -1.42
N VAL A 14 -35.89 -4.96 -0.15
CA VAL A 14 -36.75 -4.65 1.00
C VAL A 14 -36.39 -3.31 1.61
N THR A 15 -35.09 -3.07 1.84
CA THR A 15 -34.61 -1.89 2.57
C THR A 15 -34.22 -0.74 1.66
N GLY A 16 -34.05 -1.00 0.35
CA GLY A 16 -33.53 -0.03 -0.62
C GLY A 16 -32.04 0.32 -0.42
N ARG A 17 -31.35 -0.29 0.55
CA ARG A 17 -29.95 -0.01 0.85
C ARG A 17 -29.05 -0.43 -0.30
N PRO A 18 -28.05 0.40 -0.62
CA PRO A 18 -27.04 0.05 -1.61
C PRO A 18 -26.10 -1.01 -1.09
N HIS A 19 -25.72 -1.95 -1.94
CA HIS A 19 -24.74 -3.00 -1.65
C HIS A 19 -23.75 -3.14 -2.80
N LEU A 20 -22.53 -3.50 -2.47
CA LEU A 20 -21.53 -3.94 -3.40
C LEU A 20 -21.55 -5.47 -3.43
N GLN A 21 -21.69 -6.05 -4.63
CA GLN A 21 -21.76 -7.49 -4.83
C GLN A 21 -20.68 -7.93 -5.79
N ALA A 22 -20.01 -9.01 -5.46
CA ALA A 22 -18.93 -9.57 -6.27
C ALA A 22 -19.24 -11.02 -6.65
N LEU A 23 -18.90 -11.38 -7.88
CA LEU A 23 -18.84 -12.77 -8.32
C LEU A 23 -17.39 -13.23 -8.31
N TYR A 24 -17.13 -14.28 -7.54
CA TYR A 24 -15.83 -14.94 -7.49
C TYR A 24 -15.84 -16.22 -8.30
N SER A 25 -14.74 -16.51 -8.97
CA SER A 25 -14.53 -17.81 -9.59
C SER A 25 -14.63 -18.92 -8.56
N HIS A 26 -15.59 -19.81 -8.72
CA HIS A 26 -15.85 -20.90 -7.80
C HIS A 26 -16.21 -22.18 -8.57
N TRP A 27 -15.67 -23.32 -8.11
CA TRP A 27 -15.93 -24.61 -8.75
C TRP A 27 -17.40 -25.09 -8.64
N ARG A 28 -18.15 -24.58 -7.65
CA ARG A 28 -19.60 -24.83 -7.53
C ARG A 28 -20.39 -23.73 -8.24
N PRO A 29 -21.33 -24.06 -9.11
CA PRO A 29 -22.21 -23.05 -9.72
C PRO A 29 -22.95 -22.23 -8.64
N ASN A 30 -23.05 -20.92 -8.83
CA ASN A 30 -23.75 -19.96 -7.97
C ASN A 30 -23.22 -19.82 -6.53
N ALA A 31 -22.07 -20.40 -6.19
CA ALA A 31 -21.49 -20.30 -4.85
C ALA A 31 -20.48 -19.14 -4.73
N GLY A 32 -20.14 -18.47 -5.82
CA GLY A 32 -19.15 -17.39 -5.86
C GLY A 32 -19.71 -15.99 -5.62
N LEU A 33 -21.04 -15.84 -5.45
CA LEU A 33 -21.66 -14.55 -5.24
C LEU A 33 -21.58 -14.12 -3.77
N GLN A 34 -20.93 -12.98 -3.51
CA GLN A 34 -20.74 -12.45 -2.16
C GLN A 34 -21.10 -10.96 -2.12
N ARG A 35 -21.61 -10.51 -0.98
CA ARG A 35 -21.82 -9.08 -0.68
C ARG A 35 -20.63 -8.52 0.11
N GLU A 36 -20.54 -7.20 0.20
CA GLU A 36 -19.47 -6.49 0.90
C GLU A 36 -19.30 -6.91 2.38
N ASP A 37 -20.36 -7.30 3.05
CA ASP A 37 -20.34 -7.80 4.43
C ASP A 37 -19.68 -9.18 4.59
N GLN A 38 -19.46 -9.87 3.48
CA GLN A 38 -18.76 -11.15 3.41
C GLN A 38 -17.31 -11.02 2.91
N PHE A 39 -16.91 -9.81 2.50
CA PHE A 39 -15.55 -9.58 2.04
C PHE A 39 -14.57 -9.54 3.22
N SER A 40 -13.35 -10.01 2.99
CA SER A 40 -12.27 -9.79 3.96
C SER A 40 -11.88 -8.32 4.00
N ASP A 41 -11.32 -7.87 5.14
CA ASP A 41 -10.78 -6.51 5.26
C ASP A 41 -9.76 -6.19 4.17
N GLY A 42 -8.90 -7.14 3.84
CA GLY A 42 -7.95 -6.98 2.74
C GLY A 42 -8.62 -6.78 1.39
N THR A 43 -9.74 -7.48 1.13
CA THR A 43 -10.53 -7.29 -0.10
C THR A 43 -11.11 -5.88 -0.16
N LEU A 44 -11.75 -5.42 0.92
CA LEU A 44 -12.34 -4.08 0.99
C LEU A 44 -11.27 -2.99 0.85
N ARG A 45 -10.14 -3.13 1.53
CA ARG A 45 -9.02 -2.19 1.44
C ARG A 45 -8.45 -2.12 0.02
N LEU A 46 -8.24 -3.27 -0.62
CA LEU A 46 -7.74 -3.29 -1.99
C LEU A 46 -8.72 -2.66 -2.98
N LEU A 47 -10.03 -2.92 -2.84
CA LEU A 47 -11.05 -2.27 -3.66
C LEU A 47 -11.07 -0.76 -3.45
N GLY A 48 -11.00 -0.29 -2.20
CA GLY A 48 -10.92 1.13 -1.86
C GLY A 48 -9.67 1.80 -2.43
N LEU A 49 -8.51 1.14 -2.31
CA LEU A 49 -7.26 1.61 -2.89
C LEU A 49 -7.35 1.73 -4.42
N LEU A 50 -7.82 0.68 -5.10
CA LEU A 50 -7.99 0.69 -6.55
C LEU A 50 -8.96 1.80 -7.00
N TRP A 51 -10.07 1.97 -6.29
CA TRP A 51 -11.01 3.06 -6.54
C TRP A 51 -10.33 4.43 -6.39
N SER A 52 -9.62 4.65 -5.28
CA SER A 52 -8.92 5.92 -5.02
C SER A 52 -7.86 6.24 -6.07
N LEU A 53 -7.18 5.21 -6.60
CA LEU A 53 -6.21 5.36 -7.68
C LEU A 53 -6.88 5.69 -9.02
N LEU A 54 -8.11 5.22 -9.25
CA LEU A 54 -8.87 5.43 -10.49
C LEU A 54 -9.66 6.73 -10.47
N GLU A 55 -10.04 7.24 -9.31
CA GLU A 55 -10.89 8.41 -9.17
C GLU A 55 -10.06 9.70 -8.98
N GLY A 56 -10.45 10.75 -9.72
CA GLY A 56 -9.91 12.10 -9.60
C GLY A 56 -8.47 12.28 -10.09
N ASP A 57 -8.04 13.54 -10.13
CA ASP A 57 -6.73 13.97 -10.64
C ASP A 57 -5.95 14.81 -9.60
N SER A 58 -6.53 15.04 -8.41
CA SER A 58 -5.89 15.78 -7.33
C SER A 58 -4.81 14.95 -6.64
N LEU A 59 -3.96 15.58 -5.84
CA LEU A 59 -3.01 14.92 -4.95
C LEU A 59 -3.71 13.82 -4.15
N LEU A 60 -3.12 12.62 -4.14
CA LEU A 60 -3.58 11.48 -3.35
C LEU A 60 -2.59 11.20 -2.23
N LEU A 61 -3.09 11.16 -1.01
CA LEU A 61 -2.35 10.76 0.17
C LEU A 61 -2.83 9.39 0.62
N LEU A 62 -1.92 8.42 0.71
CA LEU A 62 -2.19 7.05 1.15
C LEU A 62 -1.37 6.76 2.39
N GLU A 63 -2.03 6.41 3.47
CA GLU A 63 -1.39 5.98 4.71
C GLU A 63 -1.46 4.46 4.81
N GLU A 64 -0.29 3.83 4.84
CA GLU A 64 -0.11 2.39 4.97
C GLU A 64 -1.11 1.55 4.13
N PRO A 65 -1.14 1.77 2.81
CA PRO A 65 -2.14 1.13 1.95
C PRO A 65 -2.01 -0.40 1.89
N GLU A 66 -0.90 -0.93 2.34
CA GLU A 66 -0.58 -2.36 2.41
C GLU A 66 -1.21 -3.09 3.60
N LEU A 67 -1.71 -2.39 4.62
CA LEU A 67 -2.28 -3.02 5.80
C LEU A 67 -3.40 -4.01 5.45
N SER A 68 -3.37 -5.18 6.07
CA SER A 68 -4.32 -6.30 5.85
C SER A 68 -4.26 -6.92 4.45
N LEU A 69 -3.30 -6.53 3.60
CA LEU A 69 -3.09 -7.15 2.30
C LEU A 69 -2.11 -8.31 2.38
N ASN A 70 -2.29 -9.29 1.50
CA ASN A 70 -1.32 -10.37 1.32
C ASN A 70 -0.01 -9.81 0.76
N VAL A 71 1.13 -10.29 1.26
CA VAL A 71 2.47 -9.84 0.85
C VAL A 71 2.70 -9.89 -0.67
N GLY A 72 2.14 -10.91 -1.34
CA GLY A 72 2.21 -11.02 -2.80
C GLY A 72 1.41 -9.94 -3.54
N ILE A 73 0.39 -9.35 -2.89
CA ILE A 73 -0.33 -8.18 -3.42
C ILE A 73 0.47 -6.91 -3.13
N VAL A 74 1.03 -6.80 -1.93
CA VAL A 74 1.82 -5.64 -1.50
C VAL A 74 2.99 -5.39 -2.46
N SER A 75 3.72 -6.43 -2.86
CA SER A 75 4.82 -6.33 -3.83
C SER A 75 4.41 -5.80 -5.22
N GLN A 76 3.11 -5.84 -5.55
CA GLN A 76 2.57 -5.30 -6.80
C GLN A 76 2.06 -3.87 -6.67
N LEU A 77 2.01 -3.30 -5.45
CA LEU A 77 1.44 -1.96 -5.24
C LEU A 77 2.33 -0.86 -5.82
N ALA A 78 3.63 -0.90 -5.61
CA ALA A 78 4.54 0.13 -6.11
C ALA A 78 4.52 0.21 -7.65
N PRO A 79 4.65 -0.88 -8.42
CA PRO A 79 4.48 -0.86 -9.87
C PRO A 79 3.11 -0.36 -10.32
N LEU A 80 2.04 -0.75 -9.61
CA LEU A 80 0.68 -0.32 -9.90
C LEU A 80 0.53 1.20 -9.71
N ILE A 81 0.95 1.73 -8.56
CA ILE A 81 0.88 3.16 -8.23
C ILE A 81 1.68 3.97 -9.25
N SER A 82 2.92 3.57 -9.56
CA SER A 82 3.77 4.22 -10.53
C SER A 82 3.13 4.27 -11.93
N ARG A 83 2.50 3.19 -12.36
CA ARG A 83 1.77 3.14 -13.64
C ARG A 83 0.56 4.08 -13.65
N MET A 84 -0.23 4.10 -12.57
CA MET A 84 -1.40 4.97 -12.44
C MET A 84 -1.01 6.45 -12.39
N GLN A 85 0.05 6.77 -11.67
CA GLN A 85 0.62 8.11 -11.59
C GLN A 85 1.03 8.64 -12.96
N ARG A 86 1.76 7.84 -13.74
CA ARG A 86 2.16 8.21 -15.11
C ARG A 86 0.97 8.40 -16.04
N ASN A 87 -0.02 7.52 -15.99
CA ASN A 87 -1.19 7.58 -16.86
C ASN A 87 -2.10 8.77 -16.58
N ARG A 88 -2.16 9.20 -15.31
CA ARG A 88 -3.05 10.28 -14.85
C ARG A 88 -2.34 11.59 -14.58
N GLN A 89 -1.01 11.63 -14.64
CA GLN A 89 -0.18 12.79 -14.26
C GLN A 89 -0.52 13.31 -12.85
N ARG A 90 -0.89 12.39 -11.97
CA ARG A 90 -1.34 12.66 -10.60
C ARG A 90 -0.19 12.46 -9.63
N GLN A 91 -0.01 13.36 -8.69
CA GLN A 91 0.93 13.15 -7.59
C GLN A 91 0.32 12.24 -6.53
N ILE A 92 1.08 11.24 -6.09
CA ILE A 92 0.68 10.29 -5.04
C ILE A 92 1.77 10.27 -3.98
N LEU A 93 1.40 10.48 -2.72
CA LEU A 93 2.28 10.32 -1.55
C LEU A 93 1.80 9.11 -0.77
N VAL A 94 2.74 8.22 -0.44
CA VAL A 94 2.47 6.99 0.30
C VAL A 94 3.32 6.99 1.56
N SER A 95 2.71 6.86 2.74
CA SER A 95 3.44 6.50 3.95
C SER A 95 3.43 4.99 4.12
N THR A 96 4.59 4.41 4.41
CA THR A 96 4.74 2.97 4.59
C THR A 96 5.95 2.64 5.45
N HIS A 97 5.90 1.51 6.14
CA HIS A 97 7.04 0.85 6.76
C HIS A 97 7.18 -0.61 6.27
N SER A 98 6.55 -0.94 5.15
CA SER A 98 6.54 -2.28 4.57
C SER A 98 7.78 -2.54 3.72
N ASP A 99 8.58 -3.52 4.12
CA ASP A 99 9.67 -4.03 3.32
C ASP A 99 9.19 -4.51 1.94
N ALA A 100 8.10 -5.26 1.91
CA ALA A 100 7.54 -5.82 0.68
C ALA A 100 7.13 -4.75 -0.35
N LEU A 101 6.73 -3.54 0.10
CA LEU A 101 6.42 -2.43 -0.80
C LEU A 101 7.70 -1.74 -1.29
N LEU A 102 8.68 -1.58 -0.39
CA LEU A 102 9.91 -0.82 -0.65
C LEU A 102 11.03 -1.64 -1.33
N THR A 103 10.85 -2.95 -1.47
CA THR A 103 11.81 -3.85 -2.16
C THR A 103 11.74 -3.71 -3.70
N GLU A 104 10.76 -2.96 -4.23
CA GLU A 104 10.66 -2.70 -5.67
C GLU A 104 11.86 -1.90 -6.16
N GLN A 105 12.62 -2.48 -7.11
CA GLN A 105 13.83 -1.86 -7.67
C GLN A 105 13.58 -0.57 -8.47
N GLY A 106 12.34 -0.33 -8.87
CA GLY A 106 11.95 0.86 -9.61
C GLY A 106 11.76 2.12 -8.76
N ILE A 107 11.86 2.01 -7.43
CA ILE A 107 11.74 3.16 -6.53
C ILE A 107 13.07 3.90 -6.46
N ASP A 108 13.07 5.17 -6.88
CA ASP A 108 14.26 6.03 -6.83
C ASP A 108 14.42 6.67 -5.42
N GLY A 109 15.64 6.73 -4.91
CA GLY A 109 15.92 7.37 -3.62
C GLY A 109 15.52 8.86 -3.56
N ARG A 110 15.36 9.53 -4.71
CA ARG A 110 14.84 10.91 -4.81
C ARG A 110 13.33 11.00 -4.59
N GLU A 111 12.61 9.90 -4.69
CA GLU A 111 11.17 9.80 -4.45
C GLU A 111 10.84 9.42 -3.00
N VAL A 112 11.87 9.18 -2.18
CA VAL A 112 11.71 8.67 -0.81
C VAL A 112 12.13 9.71 0.22
N LEU A 113 11.21 10.00 1.14
CA LEU A 113 11.43 10.86 2.29
C LEU A 113 11.58 10.03 3.55
N LEU A 114 12.70 10.18 4.25
CA LEU A 114 12.89 9.63 5.60
C LEU A 114 12.33 10.61 6.61
N LEU A 115 11.46 10.11 7.48
CA LEU A 115 10.94 10.84 8.62
C LEU A 115 11.55 10.26 9.89
N THR A 116 12.40 11.05 10.56
CA THR A 116 13.09 10.61 11.77
C THR A 116 12.62 11.44 12.97
N PRO A 117 12.05 10.80 14.01
CA PRO A 117 11.70 11.49 15.24
C PRO A 117 12.94 12.05 15.93
N THR A 118 12.89 13.31 16.34
CA THR A 118 13.90 13.98 17.16
C THR A 118 13.26 14.62 18.39
N PRO A 119 14.01 15.04 19.42
CA PRO A 119 13.45 15.74 20.57
C PRO A 119 12.73 17.04 20.21
N GLU A 120 13.07 17.65 19.09
CA GLU A 120 12.52 18.93 18.63
C GLU A 120 11.37 18.75 17.59
N GLY A 121 11.06 17.52 17.22
CA GLY A 121 10.03 17.21 16.22
C GLY A 121 10.48 16.14 15.23
N THR A 122 9.92 16.13 14.03
CA THR A 122 10.27 15.18 12.98
C THR A 122 11.20 15.83 11.96
N GLU A 123 12.41 15.29 11.83
CA GLU A 123 13.31 15.63 10.75
C GLU A 123 12.91 14.89 9.47
N VAL A 124 12.89 15.60 8.32
CA VAL A 124 12.57 15.04 7.01
C VAL A 124 13.77 15.19 6.09
N LYS A 125 14.23 14.08 5.52
CA LYS A 125 15.35 14.06 4.56
C LYS A 125 14.98 13.26 3.32
N VAL A 126 15.41 13.73 2.14
CA VAL A 126 15.35 12.91 0.92
C VAL A 126 16.40 11.80 1.04
N ALA A 127 16.03 10.56 0.75
CA ALA A 127 16.92 9.42 0.90
C ALA A 127 18.20 9.57 0.05
N ALA A 128 18.09 10.06 -1.17
CA ALA A 128 19.22 10.30 -2.07
C ALA A 128 20.18 11.41 -1.59
N ASP A 129 19.77 12.30 -0.67
CA ASP A 129 20.60 13.36 -0.13
C ASP A 129 21.52 12.86 1.01
N ILE A 130 21.32 11.63 1.47
CA ILE A 130 22.15 11.00 2.49
C ILE A 130 23.23 10.20 1.76
N ASP A 131 24.51 10.63 1.88
CA ASP A 131 25.63 10.06 1.14
C ASP A 131 25.77 8.54 1.28
N GLU A 132 25.60 8.00 2.49
CA GLU A 132 25.65 6.56 2.74
C GLU A 132 24.50 5.81 2.06
N VAL A 133 23.29 6.38 2.08
CA VAL A 133 22.11 5.79 1.42
C VAL A 133 22.33 5.77 -0.08
N ARG A 134 22.77 6.89 -0.66
CA ARG A 134 23.04 6.99 -2.09
C ARG A 134 24.06 5.97 -2.54
N ALA A 135 25.18 5.82 -1.83
CA ALA A 135 26.23 4.86 -2.17
C ALA A 135 25.72 3.40 -2.15
N LEU A 136 24.85 3.05 -1.22
CA LEU A 136 24.25 1.70 -1.15
C LEU A 136 23.25 1.48 -2.29
N LEU A 137 22.41 2.47 -2.60
CA LEU A 137 21.47 2.39 -3.75
C LEU A 137 22.23 2.24 -5.08
N GLU A 138 23.33 2.98 -5.27
CA GLU A 138 24.21 2.85 -6.44
C GLU A 138 24.91 1.48 -6.51
N SER A 139 25.08 0.82 -5.37
CA SER A 139 25.62 -0.55 -5.29
C SER A 139 24.56 -1.64 -5.57
N GLY A 140 23.31 -1.25 -5.85
CA GLY A 140 22.24 -2.17 -6.23
C GLY A 140 21.34 -2.64 -5.09
N PHE A 141 21.46 -2.07 -3.89
CA PHE A 141 20.50 -2.30 -2.81
C PHE A 141 19.17 -1.60 -3.10
N THR A 142 18.07 -2.19 -2.64
CA THR A 142 16.75 -1.58 -2.72
C THR A 142 16.58 -0.50 -1.66
N VAL A 143 15.62 0.41 -1.87
CA VAL A 143 15.27 1.43 -0.89
C VAL A 143 14.88 0.82 0.45
N GLY A 144 14.10 -0.27 0.45
CA GLY A 144 13.68 -0.97 1.66
C GLY A 144 14.86 -1.45 2.50
N GLU A 145 15.84 -2.11 1.86
CA GLU A 145 17.04 -2.63 2.53
C GLU A 145 17.87 -1.54 3.21
N VAL A 146 17.89 -0.35 2.59
CA VAL A 146 18.78 0.75 3.06
C VAL A 146 18.07 1.68 4.04
N VAL A 147 16.77 1.95 3.84
CA VAL A 147 16.03 3.00 4.55
C VAL A 147 15.35 2.47 5.80
N LEU A 148 14.69 1.30 5.74
CA LEU A 148 13.93 0.76 6.88
C LEU A 148 14.76 0.56 8.16
N PRO A 149 16.02 0.10 8.13
CA PRO A 149 16.82 0.01 9.33
C PRO A 149 17.03 1.37 10.04
N ARG A 150 16.96 2.48 9.30
CA ARG A 150 17.16 3.84 9.82
C ARG A 150 15.91 4.45 10.44
N THR A 151 14.73 3.91 10.12
CA THR A 151 13.45 4.36 10.68
C THR A 151 13.03 3.57 11.92
N LYS A 152 13.82 2.57 12.33
CA LYS A 152 13.52 1.74 13.48
C LYS A 152 13.49 2.60 14.76
N PRO A 153 12.42 2.54 15.58
CA PRO A 153 12.34 3.29 16.82
C PRO A 153 13.48 2.92 17.78
N SER A 154 14.07 3.93 18.40
CA SER A 154 15.12 3.71 19.41
C SER A 154 14.57 2.88 20.57
N GLY A 155 15.24 1.80 20.93
CA GLY A 155 14.84 0.92 22.03
C GLY A 155 13.76 -0.12 21.66
N ALA A 156 13.42 -0.29 20.38
CA ALA A 156 12.48 -1.32 19.94
C ALA A 156 12.89 -2.74 20.39
N GLU A 157 14.20 -3.00 20.50
CA GLU A 157 14.77 -4.24 21.02
C GLU A 157 14.56 -4.43 22.53
N ARG A 158 14.19 -3.37 23.27
CA ARG A 158 13.94 -3.40 24.72
C ARG A 158 12.47 -3.62 25.08
N LEU A 159 11.60 -3.86 24.10
CA LEU A 159 10.20 -4.25 24.32
C LEU A 159 10.13 -5.65 24.92
N SER A 160 10.58 -5.78 26.18
CA SER A 160 10.40 -6.98 26.99
C SER A 160 9.27 -6.72 27.98
N LEU A 161 8.10 -7.25 27.68
CA LEU A 161 6.91 -7.15 28.55
C LEU A 161 6.95 -8.16 29.70
N LEU A 162 7.89 -9.09 29.71
CA LEU A 162 8.05 -10.14 30.72
C LEU A 162 9.51 -10.17 31.18
N LYS A 163 9.74 -9.76 32.41
CA LYS A 163 10.87 -10.16 33.23
C LYS A 163 10.40 -11.18 34.25
#